data_6c44f7522e85fcc9871a7a16892a87bb
#
_entry.id   6c44f7522e85fcc9871a7a16892a87bb
#
_cell.length_a   1.000
_cell.length_b   1.000
_cell.length_c   1.000
_cell.angle_alpha   90.00
_cell.angle_beta   90.00
_cell.angle_gamma   90.00
#
_symmetry.space_group_name_H-M   'P 1'
#
loop_
_entity.id
_entity.type
_entity.pdbx_description
1 polymer ?
#
loop_
_entity_poly.entity_id
_entity_poly.type
_entity_poly.pdbx_seq_one_letter_code
_entity_poly.pdbx_strand_id
1 'polypeptide(L)'
;MSGPTIGVLALQGDVREHLDALTASGATGVTVRRPSELDAVDGLVIPGGESTTMSNLLSVFDLLEPLRARLKDGLPAYGSCAGMILLATEVLDTRPDAQHLDGLDITVRRNAFGRQVDSFETDLEFAGIDGDAVRAVFIRAPWVERVGDDVEVLAVVPAGPAAGKVVAVRQGVVMATSFHPEVTGDRRVHQQFVNLVRAA
;
A
#
# COMPACT_ATOMS: atom_id res chain seq x y z
N MET A 1 -8.15 -22.34 -13.99
CA MET A 1 -6.77 -21.83 -13.78
C MET A 1 -6.70 -21.27 -12.37
N SER A 2 -5.72 -21.65 -11.59
CA SER A 2 -5.49 -21.06 -10.25
C SER A 2 -5.18 -19.57 -10.40
N GLY A 3 -5.69 -18.73 -9.49
CA GLY A 3 -5.36 -17.30 -9.45
C GLY A 3 -3.87 -17.08 -9.14
N PRO A 4 -3.37 -15.82 -9.26
CA PRO A 4 -1.99 -15.51 -8.92
C PRO A 4 -1.70 -15.77 -7.44
N THR A 5 -0.47 -16.11 -7.12
CA THR A 5 0.00 -16.22 -5.74
C THR A 5 0.49 -14.85 -5.27
N ILE A 6 -0.20 -14.24 -4.31
CA ILE A 6 0.13 -12.91 -3.80
C ILE A 6 0.57 -13.01 -2.35
N GLY A 7 1.79 -12.55 -2.08
CA GLY A 7 2.32 -12.47 -0.74
C GLY A 7 1.73 -11.31 0.05
N VAL A 8 1.60 -11.46 1.35
CA VAL A 8 1.39 -10.36 2.31
C VAL A 8 2.62 -10.32 3.21
N LEU A 9 3.31 -9.17 3.25
CA LEU A 9 4.46 -8.96 4.11
C LEU A 9 4.04 -9.09 5.58
N ALA A 10 4.41 -10.21 6.20
CA ALA A 10 3.88 -10.61 7.50
C ALA A 10 4.88 -10.36 8.64
N LEU A 11 5.47 -9.16 8.66
CA LEU A 11 6.36 -8.72 9.73
C LEU A 11 5.60 -8.03 10.86
N GLN A 12 4.60 -7.20 10.51
CA GLN A 12 3.75 -6.46 11.45
C GLN A 12 2.54 -5.90 10.67
N GLY A 13 1.38 -5.73 11.30
CA GLY A 13 0.19 -5.08 10.74
C GLY A 13 -0.96 -6.01 10.37
N ASP A 14 -1.85 -5.54 9.51
CA ASP A 14 -3.16 -6.13 9.19
C ASP A 14 -3.08 -7.29 8.18
N VAL A 15 -2.23 -8.28 8.48
CA VAL A 15 -1.87 -9.37 7.54
C VAL A 15 -3.07 -10.24 7.19
N ARG A 16 -3.87 -10.65 8.20
CA ARG A 16 -5.01 -11.55 8.02
C ARG A 16 -6.09 -10.92 7.15
N GLU A 17 -6.40 -9.66 7.39
CA GLU A 17 -7.41 -8.89 6.68
C GLU A 17 -7.07 -8.78 5.18
N HIS A 18 -5.79 -8.57 4.85
CA HIS A 18 -5.32 -8.60 3.46
C HIS A 18 -5.38 -10.00 2.83
N LEU A 19 -5.00 -11.07 3.56
CA LEU A 19 -5.11 -12.45 3.06
C LEU A 19 -6.56 -12.81 2.72
N ASP A 20 -7.51 -12.44 3.59
CA ASP A 20 -8.94 -12.66 3.39
C ASP A 20 -9.45 -11.87 2.16
N ALA A 21 -9.01 -10.61 2.02
CA ALA A 21 -9.38 -9.77 0.89
C ALA A 21 -8.84 -10.31 -0.45
N LEU A 22 -7.58 -10.76 -0.50
CA LEU A 22 -6.96 -11.38 -1.67
C LEU A 22 -7.68 -12.66 -2.08
N THR A 23 -7.99 -13.53 -1.11
CA THR A 23 -8.73 -14.78 -1.35
C THR A 23 -10.12 -14.49 -1.93
N ALA A 24 -10.85 -13.52 -1.36
CA ALA A 24 -12.14 -13.09 -1.87
C ALA A 24 -12.06 -12.44 -3.27
N SER A 25 -10.89 -11.92 -3.66
CA SER A 25 -10.60 -11.35 -4.98
C SER A 25 -10.05 -12.38 -5.99
N GLY A 26 -10.03 -13.66 -5.64
CA GLY A 26 -9.64 -14.76 -6.55
C GLY A 26 -8.13 -14.92 -6.73
N ALA A 27 -7.34 -14.56 -5.73
CA ALA A 27 -5.91 -14.84 -5.64
C ALA A 27 -5.63 -15.89 -4.54
N THR A 28 -4.45 -16.51 -4.59
CA THR A 28 -3.93 -17.32 -3.49
C THR A 28 -3.07 -16.42 -2.59
N GLY A 29 -3.59 -16.05 -1.41
CA GLY A 29 -2.86 -15.25 -0.44
C GLY A 29 -1.90 -16.10 0.39
N VAL A 30 -0.63 -15.68 0.51
CA VAL A 30 0.39 -16.33 1.35
C VAL A 30 1.14 -15.31 2.19
N THR A 31 1.68 -15.72 3.33
CA THR A 31 2.52 -14.84 4.15
C THR A 31 3.96 -14.81 3.63
N VAL A 32 4.60 -13.62 3.67
CA VAL A 32 6.02 -13.45 3.35
C VAL A 32 6.76 -12.87 4.56
N ARG A 33 7.75 -13.61 5.06
CA ARG A 33 8.62 -13.23 6.18
C ARG A 33 10.10 -13.45 5.89
N ARG A 34 10.42 -14.07 4.75
CA ARG A 34 11.80 -14.45 4.36
C ARG A 34 12.02 -14.21 2.88
N PRO A 35 13.27 -13.96 2.45
CA PRO A 35 13.59 -13.80 1.03
C PRO A 35 13.10 -14.96 0.15
N SER A 36 13.25 -16.20 0.57
CA SER A 36 12.81 -17.37 -0.19
C SER A 36 11.29 -17.44 -0.40
N GLU A 37 10.50 -16.88 0.51
CA GLU A 37 9.05 -16.76 0.37
C GLU A 37 8.68 -15.63 -0.60
N LEU A 38 9.48 -14.55 -0.63
CA LEU A 38 9.33 -13.45 -1.58
C LEU A 38 9.60 -13.91 -3.03
N ASP A 39 10.53 -14.83 -3.24
CA ASP A 39 10.85 -15.37 -4.56
C ASP A 39 9.71 -16.22 -5.16
N ALA A 40 8.80 -16.71 -4.32
CA ALA A 40 7.73 -17.61 -4.71
C ALA A 40 6.38 -16.92 -5.04
N VAL A 41 6.33 -15.57 -5.03
CA VAL A 41 5.07 -14.83 -5.24
C VAL A 41 5.07 -14.04 -6.55
N ASP A 42 3.89 -13.90 -7.14
CA ASP A 42 3.64 -13.12 -8.37
C ASP A 42 3.41 -11.63 -8.07
N GLY A 43 3.10 -11.28 -6.81
CA GLY A 43 2.89 -9.91 -6.34
C GLY A 43 2.95 -9.84 -4.82
N LEU A 44 3.07 -8.64 -4.27
CA LEU A 44 3.22 -8.42 -2.82
C LEU A 44 2.29 -7.33 -2.30
N VAL A 45 1.61 -7.59 -1.20
CA VAL A 45 0.93 -6.57 -0.38
C VAL A 45 1.81 -6.22 0.82
N ILE A 46 2.02 -4.92 1.02
CA ILE A 46 2.68 -4.35 2.21
C ILE A 46 1.58 -3.74 3.06
N PRO A 47 1.21 -4.37 4.20
CA PRO A 47 0.05 -3.99 4.99
C PRO A 47 0.23 -2.66 5.72
N GLY A 48 -0.87 -2.13 6.24
CA GLY A 48 -0.87 -1.09 7.25
C GLY A 48 -0.24 -1.59 8.55
N GLY A 49 0.25 -0.64 9.35
CA GLY A 49 0.92 -0.92 10.61
C GLY A 49 1.74 0.28 11.09
N GLU A 50 2.80 0.04 11.88
CA GLU A 50 3.74 1.09 12.31
C GLU A 50 4.99 1.07 11.40
N SER A 51 5.13 2.10 10.56
CA SER A 51 6.13 2.14 9.49
C SER A 51 7.58 2.08 9.99
N THR A 52 7.89 2.66 11.16
CA THR A 52 9.25 2.60 11.74
C THR A 52 9.59 1.19 12.19
N THR A 53 8.67 0.51 12.84
CA THR A 53 8.82 -0.90 13.24
C THR A 53 8.99 -1.78 12.02
N MET A 54 8.16 -1.59 10.98
CA MET A 54 8.26 -2.37 9.74
C MET A 54 9.59 -2.14 9.03
N SER A 55 10.07 -0.90 8.95
CA SER A 55 11.39 -0.54 8.41
C SER A 55 12.53 -1.29 9.13
N ASN A 56 12.49 -1.30 10.46
CA ASN A 56 13.49 -2.03 11.26
C ASN A 56 13.40 -3.55 11.02
N LEU A 57 12.20 -4.10 10.98
CA LEU A 57 12.00 -5.54 10.78
C LEU A 57 12.42 -5.99 9.37
N LEU A 58 12.25 -5.17 8.34
CA LEU A 58 12.79 -5.44 7.00
C LEU A 58 14.30 -5.67 7.03
N SER A 59 15.04 -4.87 7.81
CA SER A 59 16.49 -5.05 7.98
C SER A 59 16.84 -6.27 8.83
N VAL A 60 16.11 -6.50 9.93
CA VAL A 60 16.34 -7.64 10.84
C VAL A 60 16.11 -9.00 10.17
N PHE A 61 15.14 -9.08 9.27
CA PHE A 61 14.78 -10.30 8.54
C PHE A 61 15.45 -10.41 7.16
N ASP A 62 16.43 -9.56 6.86
CA ASP A 62 17.18 -9.54 5.59
C ASP A 62 16.26 -9.41 4.35
N LEU A 63 15.11 -8.72 4.49
CA LEU A 63 14.13 -8.53 3.42
C LEU A 63 14.29 -7.21 2.68
N LEU A 64 14.99 -6.22 3.23
CA LEU A 64 15.05 -4.87 2.69
C LEU A 64 15.62 -4.85 1.26
N GLU A 65 16.83 -5.37 1.08
CA GLU A 65 17.50 -5.37 -0.23
C GLU A 65 16.86 -6.35 -1.23
N PRO A 66 16.48 -7.58 -0.84
CA PRO A 66 15.72 -8.46 -1.73
C PRO A 66 14.42 -7.82 -2.23
N LEU A 67 13.68 -7.12 -1.36
CA LEU A 67 12.42 -6.48 -1.75
C LEU A 67 12.66 -5.28 -2.69
N ARG A 68 13.67 -4.45 -2.42
CA ARG A 68 14.10 -3.39 -3.34
C ARG A 68 14.46 -3.92 -4.73
N ALA A 69 15.23 -5.01 -4.77
CA ALA A 69 15.61 -5.66 -6.02
C ALA A 69 14.38 -6.17 -6.79
N ARG A 70 13.48 -6.88 -6.12
CA ARG A 70 12.25 -7.41 -6.72
C ARG A 70 11.33 -6.31 -7.26
N LEU A 71 11.18 -5.19 -6.53
CA LEU A 71 10.39 -4.03 -7.00
C LEU A 71 11.03 -3.41 -8.25
N LYS A 72 12.35 -3.24 -8.26
CA LYS A 72 13.09 -2.73 -9.43
C LYS A 72 12.97 -3.67 -10.64
N ASP A 73 12.91 -4.98 -10.42
CA ASP A 73 12.73 -6.00 -11.45
C ASP A 73 11.25 -6.16 -11.89
N GLY A 74 10.34 -5.30 -11.38
CA GLY A 74 8.96 -5.22 -11.82
C GLY A 74 7.98 -6.08 -11.03
N LEU A 75 8.30 -6.49 -9.80
CA LEU A 75 7.31 -7.16 -8.93
C LEU A 75 6.11 -6.25 -8.67
N PRO A 76 4.89 -6.65 -9.04
CA PRO A 76 3.69 -5.93 -8.67
C PRO A 76 3.56 -5.80 -7.15
N ALA A 77 3.31 -4.58 -6.67
CA ALA A 77 3.19 -4.34 -5.24
C ALA A 77 2.02 -3.40 -4.90
N TYR A 78 1.41 -3.64 -3.75
CA TYR A 78 0.39 -2.78 -3.18
C TYR A 78 0.71 -2.45 -1.73
N GLY A 79 0.77 -1.14 -1.39
CA GLY A 79 0.97 -0.67 -0.02
C GLY A 79 -0.25 0.05 0.53
N SER A 80 -0.78 -0.39 1.69
CA SER A 80 -1.82 0.34 2.44
C SER A 80 -1.21 1.07 3.64
N CYS A 81 -1.59 2.32 3.87
CA CYS A 81 -1.18 3.16 5.00
C CYS A 81 0.36 3.15 5.23
N ALA A 82 0.87 2.40 6.20
CA ALA A 82 2.32 2.23 6.41
C ALA A 82 3.03 1.63 5.18
N GLY A 83 2.35 0.80 4.39
CA GLY A 83 2.85 0.27 3.14
C GLY A 83 3.10 1.36 2.10
N MET A 84 2.25 2.38 2.00
CA MET A 84 2.50 3.57 1.17
C MET A 84 3.77 4.31 1.62
N ILE A 85 3.94 4.48 2.94
CA ILE A 85 5.14 5.14 3.50
C ILE A 85 6.41 4.37 3.13
N LEU A 86 6.39 3.04 3.22
CA LEU A 86 7.55 2.21 2.87
C LEU A 86 7.88 2.23 1.37
N LEU A 87 6.87 2.31 0.49
CA LEU A 87 7.06 2.34 -0.97
C LEU A 87 7.55 3.68 -1.50
N ALA A 88 7.36 4.79 -0.76
CA ALA A 88 7.73 6.14 -1.20
C ALA A 88 9.25 6.30 -1.37
N THR A 89 9.66 7.15 -2.31
CA THR A 89 11.07 7.58 -2.47
C THR A 89 11.48 8.60 -1.41
N GLU A 90 10.53 9.40 -0.92
CA GLU A 90 10.79 10.39 0.13
C GLU A 90 9.69 10.39 1.18
N VAL A 91 10.07 10.49 2.45
CA VAL A 91 9.12 10.54 3.58
C VAL A 91 9.46 11.70 4.50
N LEU A 92 8.48 12.60 4.68
CA LEU A 92 8.57 13.73 5.59
C LEU A 92 8.16 13.30 7.01
N ASP A 93 8.71 14.00 8.02
CA ASP A 93 8.42 13.77 9.43
C ASP A 93 8.77 12.32 9.88
N THR A 94 9.85 11.79 9.32
CA THR A 94 10.39 10.48 9.67
C THR A 94 11.76 10.57 10.36
N ARG A 95 12.22 9.47 10.94
CA ARG A 95 13.55 9.38 11.53
C ARG A 95 14.62 9.30 10.44
N PRO A 96 15.81 9.85 10.66
CA PRO A 96 16.90 9.82 9.66
C PRO A 96 17.38 8.42 9.29
N ASP A 97 17.17 7.43 10.17
CA ASP A 97 17.56 6.03 10.01
C ASP A 97 16.44 5.13 9.41
N ALA A 98 15.27 5.70 9.13
CA ALA A 98 14.17 4.95 8.51
C ALA A 98 14.52 4.53 7.08
N GLN A 99 14.28 3.26 6.76
CA GLN A 99 14.52 2.70 5.45
C GLN A 99 13.23 2.70 4.63
N HIS A 100 13.36 2.95 3.32
CA HIS A 100 12.28 2.94 2.34
C HIS A 100 12.63 2.00 1.19
N LEU A 101 11.62 1.63 0.40
CA LEU A 101 11.77 0.65 -0.68
C LEU A 101 11.96 1.31 -2.05
N ASP A 102 11.76 2.62 -2.16
CA ASP A 102 11.92 3.42 -3.37
C ASP A 102 11.10 2.88 -4.58
N GLY A 103 9.92 2.32 -4.30
CA GLY A 103 9.06 1.69 -5.30
C GLY A 103 8.07 2.64 -5.99
N LEU A 104 7.86 3.85 -5.44
CA LEU A 104 6.95 4.87 -5.96
C LEU A 104 7.62 6.25 -5.90
N ASP A 105 7.65 6.97 -7.01
CA ASP A 105 8.17 8.36 -7.06
C ASP A 105 7.18 9.35 -6.45
N ILE A 106 7.03 9.27 -5.14
CA ILE A 106 6.18 10.15 -4.34
C ILE A 106 6.92 10.64 -3.10
N THR A 107 6.54 11.83 -2.64
CA THR A 107 6.89 12.33 -1.30
C THR A 107 5.67 12.17 -0.40
N VAL A 108 5.81 11.47 0.70
CA VAL A 108 4.73 11.18 1.65
C VAL A 108 4.97 11.90 2.97
N ARG A 109 3.92 12.51 3.53
CA ARG A 109 3.92 13.04 4.89
C ARG A 109 3.25 12.06 5.84
N ARG A 110 3.96 11.68 6.92
CA ARG A 110 3.42 10.80 7.97
C ARG A 110 2.48 11.57 8.90
N ASN A 111 1.50 10.85 9.51
CA ASN A 111 0.57 11.41 10.50
C ASN A 111 -0.03 12.75 10.04
N ALA A 112 -0.37 12.85 8.78
CA ALA A 112 -0.59 14.11 8.08
C ALA A 112 -1.92 14.79 8.45
N PHE A 113 -2.89 14.07 9.04
CA PHE A 113 -4.21 14.60 9.38
C PHE A 113 -4.27 15.30 10.76
N GLY A 114 -3.11 15.43 11.45
CA GLY A 114 -2.99 16.20 12.69
C GLY A 114 -3.56 15.52 13.94
N ARG A 115 -3.30 16.11 15.13
CA ARG A 115 -3.70 15.53 16.42
C ARG A 115 -5.21 15.55 16.70
N GLN A 116 -6.00 16.35 15.98
CA GLN A 116 -7.45 16.49 16.21
C GLN A 116 -8.31 15.54 15.38
N VAL A 117 -7.74 14.91 14.32
CA VAL A 117 -8.46 13.95 13.47
C VAL A 117 -7.56 12.71 13.29
N ASP A 118 -7.44 11.93 14.36
CA ASP A 118 -6.62 10.70 14.31
C ASP A 118 -7.20 9.64 13.38
N SER A 119 -8.52 9.67 13.14
CA SER A 119 -9.22 8.74 12.27
C SER A 119 -10.50 9.37 11.72
N PHE A 120 -10.79 9.15 10.45
CA PHE A 120 -12.04 9.54 9.80
C PHE A 120 -12.38 8.60 8.66
N GLU A 121 -13.61 8.69 8.19
CA GLU A 121 -14.09 7.94 7.04
C GLU A 121 -14.67 8.89 6.00
N THR A 122 -14.46 8.59 4.73
CA THR A 122 -15.06 9.31 3.62
C THR A 122 -15.26 8.38 2.43
N ASP A 123 -16.13 8.78 1.53
CA ASP A 123 -16.33 8.09 0.26
C ASP A 123 -15.45 8.77 -0.80
N LEU A 124 -14.72 7.97 -1.60
CA LEU A 124 -13.77 8.43 -2.61
C LEU A 124 -14.17 7.96 -4.00
N GLU A 125 -14.16 8.88 -4.95
CA GLU A 125 -14.03 8.50 -6.35
C GLU A 125 -12.63 7.90 -6.56
N PHE A 126 -12.59 6.68 -7.11
CA PHE A 126 -11.35 5.93 -7.26
C PHE A 126 -11.15 5.53 -8.73
N ALA A 127 -10.08 6.01 -9.35
CA ALA A 127 -9.80 5.75 -10.76
C ALA A 127 -9.64 4.24 -11.04
N GLY A 128 -10.33 3.75 -12.07
CA GLY A 128 -10.32 2.34 -12.46
C GLY A 128 -11.22 1.43 -11.61
N ILE A 129 -12.06 2.00 -10.74
CA ILE A 129 -13.11 1.29 -10.02
C ILE A 129 -14.45 1.90 -10.40
N ASP A 130 -15.28 1.12 -11.11
CA ASP A 130 -16.61 1.55 -11.53
C ASP A 130 -17.66 1.38 -10.41
N GLY A 131 -18.74 2.14 -10.51
CA GLY A 131 -19.89 2.09 -9.61
C GLY A 131 -19.81 3.08 -8.46
N ASP A 132 -20.27 2.68 -7.27
CA ASP A 132 -20.34 3.56 -6.11
C ASP A 132 -18.94 3.93 -5.61
N ALA A 133 -18.84 5.10 -4.96
CA ALA A 133 -17.61 5.56 -4.32
C ALA A 133 -17.03 4.50 -3.34
N VAL A 134 -15.72 4.46 -3.24
CA VAL A 134 -15.01 3.55 -2.35
C VAL A 134 -15.03 4.12 -0.94
N ARG A 135 -15.52 3.34 0.04
CA ARG A 135 -15.45 3.72 1.45
C ARG A 135 -14.02 3.63 1.95
N ALA A 136 -13.45 4.76 2.33
CA ALA A 136 -12.09 4.85 2.83
C ALA A 136 -12.06 5.10 4.34
N VAL A 137 -11.31 4.28 5.07
CA VAL A 137 -11.07 4.42 6.52
C VAL A 137 -9.63 4.86 6.72
N PHE A 138 -9.46 6.04 7.29
CA PHE A 138 -8.17 6.66 7.58
C PHE A 138 -7.88 6.55 9.08
N ILE A 139 -6.74 5.96 9.44
CA ILE A 139 -6.30 5.78 10.83
C ILE A 139 -4.89 6.35 10.94
N ARG A 140 -4.75 7.54 11.50
CA ARG A 140 -3.47 8.28 11.58
C ARG A 140 -2.70 8.24 10.25
N ALA A 141 -3.43 8.41 9.16
CA ALA A 141 -2.98 8.12 7.82
C ALA A 141 -1.92 9.12 7.31
N PRO A 142 -1.06 8.69 6.37
CA PRO A 142 -0.24 9.59 5.58
C PRO A 142 -1.09 10.26 4.49
N TRP A 143 -0.52 11.27 3.81
CA TRP A 143 -0.94 11.67 2.48
C TRP A 143 0.26 11.92 1.58
N VAL A 144 0.01 12.00 0.26
CA VAL A 144 1.05 12.33 -0.72
C VAL A 144 1.17 13.85 -0.83
N GLU A 145 2.37 14.37 -0.61
CA GLU A 145 2.69 15.80 -0.77
C GLU A 145 3.17 16.14 -2.19
N ARG A 146 3.91 15.22 -2.81
CA ARG A 146 4.40 15.33 -4.18
C ARG A 146 4.15 14.03 -4.94
N VAL A 147 3.75 14.19 -6.18
CA VAL A 147 3.55 13.11 -7.15
C VAL A 147 4.55 13.29 -8.27
N GLY A 148 5.30 12.24 -8.64
CA GLY A 148 6.20 12.24 -9.79
C GLY A 148 5.46 12.23 -11.13
N ASP A 149 6.15 12.55 -12.22
CA ASP A 149 5.56 12.73 -13.54
C ASP A 149 4.90 11.44 -14.09
N ASP A 150 5.45 10.28 -13.78
CA ASP A 150 4.94 8.97 -14.23
C ASP A 150 3.97 8.31 -13.21
N VAL A 151 3.56 9.04 -12.17
CA VAL A 151 2.65 8.55 -11.13
C VAL A 151 1.23 9.00 -11.40
N GLU A 152 0.33 8.04 -11.51
CA GLU A 152 -1.12 8.27 -11.66
C GLU A 152 -1.77 8.49 -10.30
N VAL A 153 -2.57 9.53 -10.17
CA VAL A 153 -3.41 9.77 -8.99
C VAL A 153 -4.70 8.98 -9.13
N LEU A 154 -4.96 8.06 -8.20
CA LEU A 154 -6.15 7.21 -8.21
C LEU A 154 -7.29 7.78 -7.36
N ALA A 155 -6.99 8.47 -6.27
CA ALA A 155 -8.01 9.10 -5.43
C ALA A 155 -7.49 10.33 -4.69
N VAL A 156 -8.41 11.28 -4.48
CA VAL A 156 -8.19 12.54 -3.75
C VAL A 156 -9.32 12.71 -2.75
N VAL A 157 -9.02 13.25 -1.57
CA VAL A 157 -10.05 13.56 -0.56
C VAL A 157 -10.97 14.67 -1.08
N PRO A 158 -12.29 14.43 -1.18
CA PRO A 158 -13.19 15.36 -1.87
C PRO A 158 -13.57 16.59 -1.03
N ALA A 159 -13.58 16.46 0.32
CA ALA A 159 -14.08 17.50 1.21
C ALA A 159 -13.44 17.44 2.61
N GLY A 160 -13.69 18.45 3.42
CA GLY A 160 -13.20 18.53 4.81
C GLY A 160 -11.79 19.13 4.92
N PRO A 161 -11.15 19.02 6.09
CA PRO A 161 -9.83 19.64 6.35
C PRO A 161 -8.70 19.10 5.46
N ALA A 162 -8.86 17.89 4.93
CA ALA A 162 -7.89 17.24 4.04
C ALA A 162 -8.30 17.32 2.55
N ALA A 163 -9.31 18.13 2.19
CA ALA A 163 -9.75 18.27 0.80
C ALA A 163 -8.58 18.58 -0.14
N GLY A 164 -8.54 17.89 -1.29
CA GLY A 164 -7.49 18.04 -2.29
C GLY A 164 -6.22 17.21 -2.01
N LYS A 165 -6.11 16.51 -0.87
CA LYS A 165 -4.96 15.65 -0.60
C LYS A 165 -5.04 14.34 -1.38
N VAL A 166 -3.94 13.98 -2.03
CA VAL A 166 -3.81 12.72 -2.76
C VAL A 166 -3.64 11.57 -1.77
N VAL A 167 -4.48 10.55 -1.91
CA VAL A 167 -4.59 9.43 -0.94
C VAL A 167 -4.53 8.05 -1.59
N ALA A 168 -4.47 7.98 -2.92
CA ALA A 168 -4.18 6.75 -3.65
C ALA A 168 -3.44 7.08 -4.95
N VAL A 169 -2.43 6.28 -5.27
CA VAL A 169 -1.56 6.46 -6.43
C VAL A 169 -1.15 5.13 -7.05
N ARG A 170 -0.72 5.18 -8.31
CA ARG A 170 -0.11 4.06 -9.03
C ARG A 170 1.03 4.53 -9.91
N GLN A 171 2.10 3.73 -9.98
CA GLN A 171 3.17 3.88 -10.96
C GLN A 171 3.49 2.51 -11.55
N GLY A 172 3.15 2.32 -12.83
CA GLY A 172 3.28 1.02 -13.46
C GLY A 172 2.51 -0.07 -12.72
N VAL A 173 3.23 -1.05 -12.19
CA VAL A 173 2.67 -2.21 -11.45
C VAL A 173 2.67 -2.03 -9.93
N VAL A 174 3.05 -0.86 -9.43
CA VAL A 174 3.06 -0.54 -8.00
C VAL A 174 1.95 0.45 -7.69
N MET A 175 1.11 0.13 -6.69
CA MET A 175 0.03 1.02 -6.23
C MET A 175 0.06 1.19 -4.71
N ALA A 176 -0.51 2.27 -4.22
CA ALA A 176 -0.62 2.52 -2.78
C ALA A 176 -1.87 3.32 -2.42
N THR A 177 -2.40 3.06 -1.23
CA THR A 177 -3.46 3.84 -0.59
C THR A 177 -3.02 4.32 0.79
N SER A 178 -3.43 5.51 1.19
CA SER A 178 -3.19 5.99 2.56
C SER A 178 -4.22 5.49 3.57
N PHE A 179 -5.31 4.91 3.11
CA PHE A 179 -6.40 4.33 3.90
C PHE A 179 -6.35 2.80 3.91
N HIS A 180 -7.26 2.20 4.67
CA HIS A 180 -7.34 0.77 4.94
C HIS A 180 -8.56 0.12 4.25
N PRO A 181 -8.50 -0.27 2.96
CA PRO A 181 -9.64 -0.93 2.29
C PRO A 181 -9.92 -2.33 2.85
N GLU A 182 -8.93 -2.98 3.48
CA GLU A 182 -9.04 -4.29 4.09
C GLU A 182 -10.05 -4.35 5.24
N VAL A 183 -10.32 -3.21 5.92
CA VAL A 183 -11.23 -3.17 7.07
C VAL A 183 -12.68 -2.84 6.71
N THR A 184 -12.94 -2.39 5.47
CA THR A 184 -14.30 -1.94 5.07
C THR A 184 -15.19 -3.05 4.53
N GLY A 185 -14.64 -4.20 4.20
CA GLY A 185 -15.35 -5.25 3.46
C GLY A 185 -15.48 -5.00 1.96
N ASP A 186 -15.16 -3.81 1.45
CA ASP A 186 -15.09 -3.50 0.02
C ASP A 186 -13.81 -4.11 -0.58
N ARG A 187 -13.97 -5.03 -1.51
CA ARG A 187 -12.84 -5.77 -2.11
C ARG A 187 -12.35 -5.17 -3.42
N ARG A 188 -12.95 -4.08 -3.92
CA ARG A 188 -12.66 -3.55 -5.25
C ARG A 188 -11.24 -3.04 -5.39
N VAL A 189 -10.62 -2.47 -4.35
CA VAL A 189 -9.21 -2.06 -4.36
C VAL A 189 -8.29 -3.29 -4.46
N HIS A 190 -8.55 -4.34 -3.67
CA HIS A 190 -7.79 -5.59 -3.77
C HIS A 190 -8.01 -6.28 -5.12
N GLN A 191 -9.24 -6.26 -5.65
CA GLN A 191 -9.54 -6.80 -6.97
C GLN A 191 -8.77 -6.06 -8.06
N GLN A 192 -8.66 -4.72 -7.98
CA GLN A 192 -7.84 -3.94 -8.90
C GLN A 192 -6.38 -4.36 -8.84
N PHE A 193 -5.82 -4.56 -7.63
CA PHE A 193 -4.46 -5.06 -7.48
C PHE A 193 -4.28 -6.48 -8.04
N VAL A 194 -5.20 -7.40 -7.76
CA VAL A 194 -5.17 -8.77 -8.33
C VAL A 194 -5.19 -8.73 -9.86
N ASN A 195 -5.99 -7.85 -10.45
CA ASN A 195 -6.02 -7.66 -11.91
C ASN A 195 -4.70 -7.09 -12.44
N LEU A 196 -4.06 -6.19 -11.69
CA LEU A 196 -2.74 -5.66 -12.03
C LEU A 196 -1.67 -6.77 -12.04
N VAL A 197 -1.67 -7.65 -11.03
CA VAL A 197 -0.77 -8.82 -10.98
C VAL A 197 -1.00 -9.80 -12.14
N ARG A 198 -2.27 -10.00 -12.55
CA ARG A 198 -2.60 -10.88 -13.69
C ARG A 198 -2.13 -10.34 -15.04
N ALA A 199 -1.98 -9.03 -15.14
CA ALA A 199 -1.60 -8.34 -16.38
C ALA A 199 -0.08 -8.12 -16.52
N ALA A 200 0.68 -8.30 -15.43
CA ALA A 200 2.13 -8.17 -15.41
C ALA A 200 2.82 -9.44 -15.87
#